data_9f7c86602ebddcd2010ab5214da5247e
#
_entry.id   9f7c86602ebddcd2010ab5214da5247e
#
_cell.length_a   1.000
_cell.length_b   1.000
_cell.length_c   1.000
_cell.angle_alpha   90.00
_cell.angle_beta   90.00
_cell.angle_gamma   90.00
#
_symmetry.space_group_name_H-M   'P 1'
#
loop_
_entity.id
_entity.type
_entity.pdbx_description
1 polymer ?
#
loop_
_entity_poly.entity_id
_entity_poly.type
_entity_poly.pdbx_seq_one_letter_code
_entity_poly.pdbx_strand_id
1 'polypeptide(L)'
;DALPILHGVGPHTISVPRIKHADDIDPSAFDNGISDDTFAKICALIRVSVPYTGMIISTRESQEVRNKVLPLGVSQISGASKTSVGGYAEPEKEGEVTSEQFDVSDQRTLDEVVNWLIKLGYIPSFCTACYREGRTGDRFMALCKNMQILNCCHPNALMTLKEYLEDYASEETKRLGMELIDRELEK
;
A
#
# COMPACT_ATOMS: atom_id res chain seq x y z
N ASP A 1 11.30 4.17 19.05
CA ASP A 1 10.98 3.32 20.23
C ASP A 1 10.59 4.09 21.49
N ALA A 2 10.96 5.36 21.63
CA ALA A 2 10.59 6.15 22.81
C ALA A 2 9.07 6.33 22.95
N LEU A 3 8.34 6.60 21.87
CA LEU A 3 6.90 6.82 21.92
C LEU A 3 6.10 5.57 22.36
N PRO A 4 6.33 4.37 21.84
CA PRO A 4 5.66 3.16 22.33
C PRO A 4 5.97 2.84 23.80
N ILE A 5 7.19 3.09 24.25
CA ILE A 5 7.60 2.87 25.64
C ILE A 5 6.92 3.87 26.57
N LEU A 6 6.92 5.16 26.19
CA LEU A 6 6.36 6.24 27.03
C LEU A 6 4.83 6.25 27.06
N HIS A 7 4.18 5.88 25.97
CA HIS A 7 2.73 6.00 25.82
C HIS A 7 2.00 4.66 25.75
N GLY A 8 2.71 3.53 25.73
CA GLY A 8 2.13 2.19 25.59
C GLY A 8 1.49 1.89 24.23
N VAL A 9 1.62 2.80 23.27
CA VAL A 9 1.00 2.71 21.95
C VAL A 9 2.05 2.81 20.87
N GLY A 10 2.09 1.84 19.95
CA GLY A 10 2.94 1.89 18.76
C GLY A 10 2.27 2.60 17.58
N PRO A 11 3.04 2.93 16.53
CA PRO A 11 2.49 3.50 15.32
C PRO A 11 1.53 2.50 14.65
N HIS A 12 0.38 3.01 14.17
CA HIS A 12 -0.60 2.22 13.43
C HIS A 12 -0.04 1.79 12.06
N THR A 13 0.62 2.71 11.37
CA THR A 13 1.21 2.51 10.05
C THR A 13 2.50 3.29 9.92
N ILE A 14 3.49 2.69 9.29
CA ILE A 14 4.78 3.31 8.96
C ILE A 14 4.85 3.46 7.44
N SER A 15 5.12 4.67 6.98
CA SER A 15 5.50 4.95 5.60
C SER A 15 7.01 5.04 5.49
N VAL A 16 7.58 4.45 4.45
CA VAL A 16 9.02 4.42 4.20
C VAL A 16 9.32 5.07 2.85
N PRO A 17 9.18 6.40 2.72
CA PRO A 17 9.46 7.08 1.47
C PRO A 17 10.96 7.31 1.27
N ARG A 18 11.43 7.19 0.03
CA ARG A 18 12.73 7.70 -0.41
C ARG A 18 12.55 9.06 -1.07
N ILE A 19 13.63 9.85 -1.09
CA ILE A 19 13.67 11.10 -1.86
C ILE A 19 13.62 10.73 -3.35
N LYS A 20 12.72 11.35 -4.08
CA LYS A 20 12.57 11.23 -5.53
C LYS A 20 12.70 12.61 -6.15
N HIS A 21 12.98 12.64 -7.43
CA HIS A 21 13.01 13.87 -8.21
C HIS A 21 11.65 14.61 -8.08
N ALA A 22 11.73 15.93 -8.06
CA ALA A 22 10.60 16.85 -8.16
C ALA A 22 11.09 18.10 -8.88
N ASP A 23 10.20 18.98 -9.34
CA ASP A 23 10.58 20.16 -10.14
C ASP A 23 11.70 20.99 -9.50
N ASP A 24 11.70 21.12 -8.17
CA ASP A 24 12.68 21.89 -7.41
C ASP A 24 13.67 21.03 -6.58
N ILE A 25 13.66 19.70 -6.76
CA ILE A 25 14.49 18.78 -5.97
C ILE A 25 15.21 17.80 -6.88
N ASP A 26 16.53 17.93 -6.94
CA ASP A 26 17.41 16.93 -7.53
C ASP A 26 17.90 15.94 -6.45
N PRO A 27 17.51 14.65 -6.49
CA PRO A 27 17.99 13.66 -5.53
C PRO A 27 19.50 13.50 -5.48
N SER A 28 20.22 13.82 -6.57
CA SER A 28 21.67 13.76 -6.63
C SER A 28 22.37 14.82 -5.78
N ALA A 29 21.64 15.87 -5.38
CA ALA A 29 22.15 16.90 -4.45
C ALA A 29 22.21 16.41 -2.99
N PHE A 30 21.70 15.21 -2.69
CA PHE A 30 21.68 14.63 -1.35
C PHE A 30 22.62 13.43 -1.26
N ASP A 31 23.59 13.47 -0.35
CA ASP A 31 24.56 12.38 -0.14
C ASP A 31 23.95 11.12 0.49
N ASN A 32 22.68 11.18 0.92
CA ASN A 32 22.01 10.12 1.66
C ASN A 32 21.09 9.23 0.78
N GLY A 33 21.30 9.20 -0.51
CA GLY A 33 20.61 8.29 -1.41
C GLY A 33 20.88 6.83 -1.07
N ILE A 34 19.84 5.98 -0.97
CA ILE A 34 19.98 4.57 -0.68
C ILE A 34 19.61 3.71 -1.88
N SER A 35 20.36 2.61 -2.07
CA SER A 35 20.07 1.63 -3.12
C SER A 35 18.78 0.86 -2.84
N ASP A 36 18.23 0.22 -3.87
CA ASP A 36 17.03 -0.64 -3.76
C ASP A 36 17.25 -1.79 -2.78
N ASP A 37 18.47 -2.34 -2.74
CA ASP A 37 18.84 -3.41 -1.80
C ASP A 37 18.87 -2.92 -0.35
N THR A 38 19.41 -1.73 -0.13
CA THR A 38 19.41 -1.11 1.20
C THR A 38 17.98 -0.78 1.63
N PHE A 39 17.17 -0.27 0.73
CA PHE A 39 15.76 0.00 0.98
C PHE A 39 14.99 -1.26 1.37
N ALA A 40 15.18 -2.36 0.64
CA ALA A 40 14.56 -3.65 0.96
C ALA A 40 14.99 -4.17 2.34
N LYS A 41 16.28 -4.03 2.69
CA LYS A 41 16.79 -4.38 4.03
C LYS A 41 16.14 -3.54 5.13
N ILE A 42 15.96 -2.24 4.91
CA ILE A 42 15.27 -1.35 5.86
C ILE A 42 13.83 -1.81 6.06
N CYS A 43 13.10 -2.12 4.99
CA CYS A 43 11.73 -2.63 5.08
C CYS A 43 11.67 -3.94 5.90
N ALA A 44 12.58 -4.88 5.65
CA ALA A 44 12.66 -6.12 6.41
C ALA A 44 12.98 -5.88 7.90
N LEU A 45 13.94 -5.00 8.20
CA LEU A 45 14.30 -4.64 9.57
C LEU A 45 13.11 -4.00 10.32
N ILE A 46 12.39 -3.07 9.69
CA ILE A 46 11.20 -2.46 10.27
C ILE A 46 10.16 -3.54 10.56
N ARG A 47 9.91 -4.47 9.63
CA ARG A 47 8.93 -5.54 9.84
C ARG A 47 9.27 -6.43 11.02
N VAL A 48 10.54 -6.79 11.19
CA VAL A 48 10.99 -7.60 12.33
C VAL A 48 10.93 -6.83 13.64
N SER A 49 11.25 -5.53 13.62
CA SER A 49 11.26 -4.67 14.81
C SER A 49 9.86 -4.32 15.30
N VAL A 50 8.91 -4.13 14.40
CA VAL A 50 7.51 -3.73 14.72
C VAL A 50 6.49 -4.62 13.96
N PRO A 51 6.38 -5.89 14.35
CA PRO A 51 5.63 -6.90 13.58
C PRO A 51 4.14 -6.63 13.45
N TYR A 52 3.54 -5.84 14.34
CA TYR A 52 2.10 -5.54 14.35
C TYR A 52 1.72 -4.29 13.57
N THR A 53 2.71 -3.49 13.19
CA THR A 53 2.47 -2.20 12.53
C THR A 53 2.27 -2.39 11.04
N GLY A 54 1.29 -1.69 10.45
CA GLY A 54 1.12 -1.62 9.01
C GLY A 54 2.33 -0.94 8.36
N MET A 55 2.75 -1.43 7.21
CA MET A 55 3.79 -0.77 6.39
C MET A 55 3.20 -0.42 5.04
N ILE A 56 3.31 0.86 4.67
CA ILE A 56 2.83 1.35 3.39
C ILE A 56 3.99 1.66 2.45
N ILE A 57 3.85 1.20 1.19
CA ILE A 57 4.72 1.61 0.08
C ILE A 57 3.95 2.46 -0.91
N SER A 58 4.57 3.56 -1.33
CA SER A 58 3.95 4.51 -2.24
C SER A 58 4.31 4.22 -3.70
N THR A 59 3.60 4.88 -4.61
CA THR A 59 3.87 4.89 -6.05
C THR A 59 5.17 5.61 -6.43
N ARG A 60 5.86 6.23 -5.48
CA ARG A 60 7.24 6.75 -5.69
C ARG A 60 8.22 5.65 -6.05
N GLU A 61 7.98 4.43 -5.56
CA GLU A 61 8.82 3.29 -5.87
C GLU A 61 8.40 2.62 -7.16
N SER A 62 9.39 2.16 -7.94
CA SER A 62 9.16 1.44 -9.19
C SER A 62 8.46 0.10 -8.92
N GLN A 63 7.84 -0.45 -9.94
CA GLN A 63 7.21 -1.75 -9.89
C GLN A 63 8.17 -2.85 -9.42
N GLU A 64 9.43 -2.80 -9.86
CA GLU A 64 10.45 -3.77 -9.46
C GLU A 64 10.75 -3.72 -7.97
N VAL A 65 10.91 -2.50 -7.42
CA VAL A 65 11.13 -2.32 -5.98
C VAL A 65 9.91 -2.77 -5.19
N ARG A 66 8.71 -2.45 -5.67
CA ARG A 66 7.47 -2.87 -5.02
C ARG A 66 7.32 -4.39 -5.01
N ASN A 67 7.65 -5.09 -6.11
CA ASN A 67 7.73 -6.55 -6.17
C ASN A 67 8.71 -7.13 -5.12
N LYS A 68 9.84 -6.47 -4.94
CA LYS A 68 10.89 -6.91 -4.02
C LYS A 68 10.50 -6.75 -2.54
N VAL A 69 9.83 -5.65 -2.19
CA VAL A 69 9.53 -5.34 -0.77
C VAL A 69 8.18 -5.87 -0.29
N LEU A 70 7.22 -6.12 -1.20
CA LEU A 70 5.91 -6.64 -0.83
C LEU A 70 5.99 -7.93 -0.01
N PRO A 71 6.76 -8.97 -0.39
CA PRO A 71 6.91 -10.18 0.41
C PRO A 71 7.69 -9.98 1.72
N LEU A 72 8.35 -8.83 1.91
CA LEU A 72 9.03 -8.50 3.16
C LEU A 72 8.10 -7.94 4.24
N GLY A 73 6.78 -8.00 4.01
CA GLY A 73 5.77 -7.64 4.98
C GLY A 73 5.14 -6.27 4.79
N VAL A 74 5.28 -5.67 3.62
CA VAL A 74 4.46 -4.51 3.25
C VAL A 74 3.00 -4.94 3.24
N SER A 75 2.15 -4.20 3.95
CA SER A 75 0.73 -4.54 4.15
C SER A 75 -0.23 -3.53 3.52
N GLN A 76 0.28 -2.39 3.11
CA GLN A 76 -0.50 -1.34 2.47
C GLN A 76 0.23 -0.82 1.25
N ILE A 77 -0.51 -0.49 0.21
CA ILE A 77 0.06 -0.08 -1.07
C ILE A 77 -0.76 1.06 -1.66
N SER A 78 -0.08 2.08 -2.16
CA SER A 78 -0.73 3.13 -2.95
C SER A 78 -0.86 2.67 -4.40
N GLY A 79 -1.97 3.00 -5.05
CA GLY A 79 -2.19 2.76 -6.48
C GLY A 79 -2.79 3.97 -7.16
N ALA A 80 -2.52 4.15 -8.44
CA ALA A 80 -3.06 5.21 -9.29
C ALA A 80 -2.87 6.63 -8.71
N SER A 81 -1.75 6.89 -8.04
CA SER A 81 -1.51 8.20 -7.42
C SER A 81 -1.23 9.26 -8.48
N LYS A 82 -1.81 10.43 -8.29
CA LYS A 82 -1.55 11.63 -9.08
C LYS A 82 -1.00 12.72 -8.16
N THR A 83 0.10 13.34 -8.53
CA THR A 83 0.81 14.35 -7.73
C THR A 83 0.72 15.76 -8.33
N SER A 84 0.18 15.86 -9.53
CA SER A 84 -0.11 17.14 -10.19
C SER A 84 -1.34 17.81 -9.58
N VAL A 85 -1.37 19.14 -9.62
CA VAL A 85 -2.52 19.93 -9.16
C VAL A 85 -3.72 19.60 -10.05
N GLY A 86 -4.83 19.17 -9.45
CA GLY A 86 -6.05 18.78 -10.18
C GLY A 86 -5.97 17.41 -10.86
N GLY A 87 -4.88 16.64 -10.72
CA GLY A 87 -4.63 15.41 -11.44
C GLY A 87 -5.66 14.29 -11.29
N TYR A 88 -6.55 14.36 -10.30
CA TYR A 88 -7.69 13.45 -10.15
C TYR A 88 -8.97 13.97 -10.80
N ALA A 89 -9.07 15.26 -11.10
CA ALA A 89 -10.29 15.89 -11.59
C ALA A 89 -10.31 16.04 -13.12
N GLU A 90 -9.15 16.19 -13.75
CA GLU A 90 -9.03 16.40 -15.18
C GLU A 90 -8.13 15.32 -15.84
N PRO A 91 -8.49 14.84 -17.05
CA PRO A 91 -7.57 14.04 -17.84
C PRO A 91 -6.35 14.90 -18.21
N GLU A 92 -5.16 14.31 -18.13
CA GLU A 92 -3.92 14.95 -18.55
C GLU A 92 -4.05 15.41 -20.01
N LYS A 93 -3.95 16.73 -20.22
CA LYS A 93 -3.88 17.30 -21.58
C LYS A 93 -2.43 17.21 -22.05
N GLU A 94 -2.20 16.62 -23.20
CA GLU A 94 -0.88 16.60 -23.83
C GLU A 94 -0.33 18.04 -23.94
N GLY A 95 0.80 18.31 -23.29
CA GLY A 95 1.54 19.58 -23.40
C GLY A 95 1.34 20.58 -22.26
N GLU A 96 0.51 20.32 -21.27
CA GLU A 96 0.48 21.13 -20.03
C GLU A 96 1.62 20.68 -19.10
N VAL A 97 2.50 21.61 -18.75
CA VAL A 97 3.51 21.43 -17.68
C VAL A 97 2.75 21.43 -16.36
N THR A 98 2.37 20.24 -15.89
CA THR A 98 1.78 20.09 -14.56
C THR A 98 2.91 20.06 -13.55
N SER A 99 2.91 21.01 -12.61
CA SER A 99 3.85 21.02 -11.49
C SER A 99 3.56 19.80 -10.62
N GLU A 100 4.44 18.81 -10.70
CA GLU A 100 4.33 17.60 -9.89
C GLU A 100 5.06 17.79 -8.55
N GLN A 101 4.41 17.40 -7.46
CA GLN A 101 5.02 17.46 -6.13
C GLN A 101 6.24 16.53 -6.02
N PHE A 102 6.20 15.40 -6.73
CA PHE A 102 7.29 14.44 -6.90
C PHE A 102 6.95 13.44 -8.01
N ASP A 103 7.97 12.86 -8.61
CA ASP A 103 7.82 11.85 -9.66
C ASP A 103 7.14 10.59 -9.14
N VAL A 104 6.12 10.13 -9.88
CA VAL A 104 5.44 8.86 -9.65
C VAL A 104 6.09 7.81 -10.55
N SER A 105 6.87 6.90 -9.95
CA SER A 105 7.57 5.84 -10.70
C SER A 105 6.63 4.71 -11.14
N ASP A 106 5.58 4.43 -10.37
CA ASP A 106 4.55 3.45 -10.73
C ASP A 106 3.27 4.15 -11.15
N GLN A 107 3.08 4.26 -12.46
CA GLN A 107 1.96 4.97 -13.10
C GLN A 107 0.79 4.05 -13.46
N ARG A 108 0.81 2.80 -13.02
CA ARG A 108 -0.28 1.86 -13.28
C ARG A 108 -1.61 2.37 -12.77
N THR A 109 -2.65 2.08 -13.51
CA THR A 109 -4.05 2.27 -13.09
C THR A 109 -4.36 1.44 -11.84
N LEU A 110 -5.45 1.75 -11.15
CA LEU A 110 -5.87 0.97 -10.00
C LEU A 110 -6.17 -0.48 -10.38
N ASP A 111 -6.79 -0.71 -11.53
CA ASP A 111 -7.09 -2.07 -12.01
C ASP A 111 -5.83 -2.88 -12.29
N GLU A 112 -4.83 -2.28 -12.91
CA GLU A 112 -3.53 -2.94 -13.14
C GLU A 112 -2.82 -3.29 -11.82
N VAL A 113 -2.91 -2.44 -10.81
CA VAL A 113 -2.34 -2.72 -9.48
C VAL A 113 -3.12 -3.85 -8.78
N VAL A 114 -4.43 -3.85 -8.85
CA VAL A 114 -5.28 -4.92 -8.29
C VAL A 114 -5.00 -6.24 -9.00
N ASN A 115 -4.96 -6.25 -10.32
CA ASN A 115 -4.64 -7.42 -11.15
C ASN A 115 -3.27 -8.01 -10.78
N TRP A 116 -2.26 -7.15 -10.66
CA TRP A 116 -0.91 -7.54 -10.24
C TRP A 116 -0.90 -8.19 -8.86
N LEU A 117 -1.59 -7.62 -7.86
CA LEU A 117 -1.66 -8.19 -6.50
C LEU A 117 -2.36 -9.55 -6.50
N ILE A 118 -3.45 -9.72 -7.24
CA ILE A 118 -4.16 -10.98 -7.40
C ILE A 118 -3.24 -12.06 -8.02
N LYS A 119 -2.50 -11.71 -9.08
CA LYS A 119 -1.52 -12.62 -9.72
C LYS A 119 -0.40 -13.05 -8.77
N LEU A 120 -0.03 -12.21 -7.82
CA LEU A 120 0.93 -12.56 -6.76
C LEU A 120 0.30 -13.36 -5.60
N GLY A 121 -1.01 -13.60 -5.61
CA GLY A 121 -1.72 -14.34 -4.58
C GLY A 121 -2.11 -13.52 -3.34
N TYR A 122 -2.04 -12.20 -3.43
CA TYR A 122 -2.55 -11.30 -2.37
C TYR A 122 -4.02 -10.98 -2.59
N ILE A 123 -4.72 -10.69 -1.51
CA ILE A 123 -6.12 -10.24 -1.52
C ILE A 123 -6.12 -8.71 -1.35
N PRO A 124 -6.29 -7.92 -2.42
CA PRO A 124 -6.45 -6.47 -2.31
C PRO A 124 -7.71 -6.15 -1.49
N SER A 125 -7.60 -5.23 -0.54
CA SER A 125 -8.71 -4.85 0.33
C SER A 125 -8.92 -3.34 0.32
N PHE A 126 -10.17 -2.93 0.14
CA PHE A 126 -10.62 -1.54 0.23
C PHE A 126 -11.37 -1.27 1.55
N CYS A 127 -11.21 -2.14 2.54
CA CYS A 127 -11.93 -2.08 3.81
C CYS A 127 -11.55 -0.86 4.65
N THR A 128 -12.57 -0.12 5.12
CA THR A 128 -12.44 1.00 6.05
C THR A 128 -13.17 0.75 7.39
N ALA A 129 -13.58 -0.49 7.66
CA ALA A 129 -14.43 -0.83 8.80
C ALA A 129 -13.81 -0.45 10.16
N CYS A 130 -12.49 -0.57 10.32
CA CYS A 130 -11.83 -0.23 11.58
C CYS A 130 -12.04 1.23 11.98
N TYR A 131 -11.98 2.16 11.03
CA TYR A 131 -12.24 3.57 11.29
C TYR A 131 -13.69 3.83 11.70
N ARG A 132 -14.65 3.21 11.01
CA ARG A 132 -16.08 3.35 11.29
C ARG A 132 -16.47 2.79 12.67
N GLU A 133 -15.83 1.69 13.06
CA GLU A 133 -16.09 0.99 14.33
C GLU A 133 -15.25 1.50 15.50
N GLY A 134 -14.49 2.57 15.33
CA GLY A 134 -13.60 3.11 16.34
C GLY A 134 -12.51 2.13 16.81
N ARG A 135 -12.15 1.16 15.95
CA ARG A 135 -11.03 0.25 16.19
C ARG A 135 -9.73 0.90 15.72
N THR A 136 -9.28 1.89 16.50
CA THR A 136 -8.05 2.66 16.26
C THR A 136 -7.20 2.66 17.52
N GLY A 137 -5.95 3.12 17.43
CA GLY A 137 -5.04 3.22 18.57
C GLY A 137 -4.88 1.88 19.31
N ASP A 138 -4.98 1.92 20.63
CA ASP A 138 -4.80 0.76 21.54
C ASP A 138 -5.73 -0.39 21.23
N ARG A 139 -6.98 -0.11 20.92
CA ARG A 139 -7.98 -1.12 20.59
C ARG A 139 -7.61 -1.90 19.34
N PHE A 140 -7.15 -1.21 18.30
CA PHE A 140 -6.66 -1.84 17.08
C PHE A 140 -5.40 -2.68 17.34
N MET A 141 -4.43 -2.10 18.06
CA MET A 141 -3.17 -2.79 18.39
C MET A 141 -3.38 -4.03 19.25
N ALA A 142 -4.34 -4.01 20.16
CA ALA A 142 -4.70 -5.18 20.95
C ALA A 142 -5.21 -6.33 20.08
N LEU A 143 -6.08 -6.03 19.10
CA LEU A 143 -6.57 -7.01 18.13
C LEU A 143 -5.46 -7.55 17.21
N CYS A 144 -4.49 -6.72 16.84
CA CYS A 144 -3.33 -7.15 16.04
C CYS A 144 -2.42 -8.09 16.86
N LYS A 145 -2.12 -7.74 18.10
CA LYS A 145 -1.22 -8.52 18.97
C LYS A 145 -1.76 -9.92 19.28
N ASN A 146 -3.08 -10.08 19.44
CA ASN A 146 -3.69 -11.38 19.70
C ASN A 146 -4.22 -12.09 18.45
N MET A 147 -3.90 -11.57 17.26
CA MET A 147 -4.29 -12.09 15.95
C MET A 147 -5.80 -12.09 15.65
N GLN A 148 -6.65 -11.60 16.54
CA GLN A 148 -8.10 -11.53 16.32
C GLN A 148 -8.48 -10.61 15.15
N ILE A 149 -7.62 -9.66 14.80
CA ILE A 149 -7.85 -8.78 13.65
C ILE A 149 -8.04 -9.58 12.34
N LEU A 150 -7.43 -10.75 12.21
CA LEU A 150 -7.55 -11.59 11.01
C LEU A 150 -9.00 -12.03 10.78
N ASN A 151 -9.75 -12.32 11.85
CA ASN A 151 -11.16 -12.72 11.77
C ASN A 151 -12.07 -11.61 11.26
N CYS A 152 -11.61 -10.36 11.30
CA CYS A 152 -12.30 -9.21 10.72
C CYS A 152 -11.75 -8.86 9.34
N CYS A 153 -10.42 -8.86 9.19
CA CYS A 153 -9.77 -8.38 7.97
C CYS A 153 -9.95 -9.32 6.79
N HIS A 154 -9.86 -10.65 7.00
CA HIS A 154 -9.97 -11.61 5.90
C HIS A 154 -11.35 -11.55 5.23
N PRO A 155 -12.49 -11.74 5.94
CA PRO A 155 -13.80 -11.68 5.31
C PRO A 155 -14.11 -10.29 4.72
N ASN A 156 -13.71 -9.22 5.38
CA ASN A 156 -13.88 -7.87 4.84
C ASN A 156 -13.06 -7.63 3.58
N ALA A 157 -11.86 -8.21 3.49
CA ALA A 157 -11.04 -8.12 2.28
C ALA A 157 -11.73 -8.80 1.10
N LEU A 158 -12.25 -10.01 1.29
CA LEU A 158 -12.97 -10.73 0.25
C LEU A 158 -14.24 -9.99 -0.19
N MET A 159 -15.02 -9.45 0.75
CA MET A 159 -16.23 -8.69 0.41
C MET A 159 -15.90 -7.43 -0.38
N THR A 160 -14.94 -6.63 0.07
CA THR A 160 -14.59 -5.37 -0.63
C THR A 160 -13.87 -5.63 -1.94
N LEU A 161 -13.11 -6.72 -2.06
CA LEU A 161 -12.57 -7.13 -3.35
C LEU A 161 -13.70 -7.51 -4.31
N LYS A 162 -14.69 -8.28 -3.86
CA LYS A 162 -15.82 -8.67 -4.70
C LYS A 162 -16.59 -7.46 -5.22
N GLU A 163 -16.89 -6.49 -4.35
CA GLU A 163 -17.53 -5.22 -4.76
C GLU A 163 -16.70 -4.53 -5.85
N TYR A 164 -15.37 -4.42 -5.65
CA TYR A 164 -14.50 -3.82 -6.66
C TYR A 164 -14.54 -4.57 -8.00
N LEU A 165 -14.50 -5.91 -7.94
CA LEU A 165 -14.51 -6.75 -9.14
C LEU A 165 -15.82 -6.64 -9.94
N GLU A 166 -16.93 -6.43 -9.26
CA GLU A 166 -18.24 -6.29 -9.90
C GLU A 166 -18.44 -4.92 -10.53
N ASP A 167 -17.96 -3.86 -9.85
CA ASP A 167 -18.29 -2.47 -10.21
C ASP A 167 -17.24 -1.78 -11.09
N TYR A 168 -15.95 -2.16 -10.96
CA TYR A 168 -14.85 -1.35 -11.50
C TYR A 168 -13.80 -2.13 -12.29
N ALA A 169 -13.71 -3.44 -12.11
CA ALA A 169 -12.62 -4.21 -12.67
C ALA A 169 -12.80 -4.52 -14.15
N SER A 170 -11.68 -4.63 -14.87
CA SER A 170 -11.66 -5.23 -16.19
C SER A 170 -12.06 -6.71 -16.14
N GLU A 171 -12.51 -7.27 -17.28
CA GLU A 171 -12.94 -8.67 -17.38
C GLU A 171 -11.85 -9.66 -16.94
N GLU A 172 -10.57 -9.37 -17.26
CA GLU A 172 -9.45 -10.19 -16.83
C GLU A 172 -9.27 -10.15 -15.31
N THR A 173 -9.25 -8.95 -14.73
CA THR A 173 -9.09 -8.74 -13.27
C THR A 173 -10.27 -9.38 -12.53
N LYS A 174 -11.49 -9.23 -13.04
CA LYS A 174 -12.70 -9.84 -12.48
C LYS A 174 -12.59 -11.36 -12.45
N ARG A 175 -12.23 -11.99 -13.56
CA ARG A 175 -12.07 -13.44 -13.64
C ARG A 175 -11.04 -13.95 -12.62
N LEU A 176 -9.84 -13.38 -12.61
CA LEU A 176 -8.77 -13.78 -11.69
C LEU A 176 -9.12 -13.54 -10.22
N GLY A 177 -9.79 -12.43 -9.95
CA GLY A 177 -10.22 -12.09 -8.60
C GLY A 177 -11.32 -13.01 -8.07
N MET A 178 -12.29 -13.41 -8.91
CA MET A 178 -13.31 -14.38 -8.52
C MET A 178 -12.71 -15.75 -8.24
N GLU A 179 -11.78 -16.24 -9.10
CA GLU A 179 -11.03 -17.48 -8.86
C GLU A 179 -10.24 -17.44 -7.53
N LEU A 180 -9.68 -16.27 -7.18
CA LEU A 180 -9.00 -16.07 -5.89
C LEU A 180 -10.00 -16.16 -4.72
N ILE A 181 -11.14 -15.49 -4.81
CA ILE A 181 -12.19 -15.50 -3.77
C ILE A 181 -12.68 -16.92 -3.54
N ASP A 182 -13.04 -17.65 -4.59
CA ASP A 182 -13.53 -19.03 -4.50
C ASP A 182 -12.51 -19.92 -3.77
N ARG A 183 -11.25 -19.84 -4.15
CA ARG A 183 -10.17 -20.58 -3.48
C ARG A 183 -9.97 -20.22 -2.00
N GLU A 184 -10.20 -18.97 -1.63
CA GLU A 184 -10.10 -18.53 -0.23
C GLU A 184 -11.30 -18.98 0.61
N LEU A 185 -12.48 -19.14 0.01
CA LEU A 185 -13.68 -19.66 0.68
C LEU A 185 -13.64 -21.18 0.90
N GLU A 186 -12.80 -21.91 0.19
CA GLU A 186 -12.60 -23.35 0.35
C GLU A 186 -11.60 -23.73 1.48
N LYS A 187 -10.89 -22.73 2.06
CA LYS A 187 -9.93 -22.94 3.17
C LYS A 187 -10.62 -22.92 4.54
#